data_cf531a3655a1f622b67387f0f3eccbce
#
_entry.id   cf531a3655a1f622b67387f0f3eccbce
#
_cell.length_a   1.000
_cell.length_b   1.000
_cell.length_c   1.000
_cell.angle_alpha   90.00
_cell.angle_beta   90.00
_cell.angle_gamma   90.00
#
_symmetry.space_group_name_H-M   'P 1'
#
loop_
_entity.id
_entity.type
_entity.pdbx_description
1 polymer ?
#
loop_
_entity_poly.entity_id
_entity_poly.type
_entity_poly.pdbx_seq_one_letter_code
_entity_poly.pdbx_strand_id
1 'polypeptide(L)'
;MRLSISSSDRRFLAKLALWTAVLAVAANLATRYAMGHWDRLDRRLEMPKFDVPANLENYALNYRQCPVVVLGSSVVGGLPPPGWEKPGVCSITLVGQGSLVGLEVMSRLTQAVPRVLFVESSFGFRDASAEEIAAVTDPVRRTIRDWFPLATASANWINMLWKAQFPVATQLWHPSESWEQWHELRKPYSDIYVQIYGNPVNDWGKHHLDDNIARFKALIAEIESRGTKVILFDSPLDPRVAELPIIALWTEKMHEAFPDHEWVSDLPQKYWLVDGMHFTSGSGEDFFQLLMSHLPEGATASAAP
;
A
#
# COMPACT_ATOMS: atom_id res chain seq x y z
N MET A 1 49.76 -19.99 12.48
CA MET A 1 49.12 -21.20 13.04
C MET A 1 48.19 -21.77 11.97
N ARG A 2 48.56 -22.90 11.30
CA ARG A 2 47.69 -23.56 10.29
C ARG A 2 46.78 -24.54 11.05
N LEU A 3 45.51 -24.22 11.17
CA LEU A 3 44.48 -25.14 11.67
C LEU A 3 44.35 -26.30 10.68
N SER A 4 44.85 -27.47 11.00
CA SER A 4 44.63 -28.70 10.20
C SER A 4 43.26 -29.27 10.57
N ILE A 5 42.31 -29.10 9.68
CA ILE A 5 40.96 -29.70 9.82
C ILE A 5 41.09 -31.20 9.55
N SER A 6 40.71 -32.05 10.50
CA SER A 6 40.77 -33.52 10.37
C SER A 6 39.77 -34.01 9.28
N SER A 7 39.99 -35.21 8.76
CA SER A 7 39.10 -35.80 7.74
C SER A 7 37.69 -36.05 8.29
N SER A 8 37.54 -36.30 9.58
CA SER A 8 36.25 -36.45 10.27
C SER A 8 35.50 -35.13 10.31
N ASP A 9 36.20 -34.02 10.58
CA ASP A 9 35.63 -32.68 10.64
C ASP A 9 35.14 -32.23 9.24
N ARG A 10 35.90 -32.58 8.20
CA ARG A 10 35.48 -32.29 6.81
C ARG A 10 34.20 -33.04 6.43
N ARG A 11 34.05 -34.30 6.82
CA ARG A 11 32.84 -35.09 6.58
C ARG A 11 31.66 -34.56 7.40
N PHE A 12 31.90 -34.15 8.63
CA PHE A 12 30.86 -33.51 9.46
C PHE A 12 30.42 -32.18 8.85
N LEU A 13 31.36 -31.31 8.48
CA LEU A 13 31.05 -30.02 7.84
C LEU A 13 30.28 -30.20 6.51
N ALA A 14 30.69 -31.19 5.69
CA ALA A 14 29.99 -31.49 4.44
C ALA A 14 28.55 -31.95 4.68
N LYS A 15 28.32 -32.82 5.69
CA LYS A 15 26.95 -33.23 6.06
C LYS A 15 26.13 -32.06 6.60
N LEU A 16 26.71 -31.24 7.45
CA LEU A 16 26.07 -30.06 7.99
C LEU A 16 25.66 -29.09 6.86
N ALA A 17 26.58 -28.81 5.94
CA ALA A 17 26.29 -27.95 4.77
C ALA A 17 25.20 -28.53 3.90
N LEU A 18 25.22 -29.86 3.66
CA LEU A 18 24.16 -30.53 2.88
C LEU A 18 22.80 -30.42 3.56
N TRP A 19 22.71 -30.71 4.86
CA TRP A 19 21.43 -30.59 5.59
C TRP A 19 20.93 -29.15 5.67
N THR A 20 21.84 -28.18 5.86
CA THR A 20 21.49 -26.76 5.83
C THR A 20 20.90 -26.37 4.46
N ALA A 21 21.54 -26.81 3.37
CA ALA A 21 21.03 -26.57 2.03
C ALA A 21 19.66 -27.23 1.79
N VAL A 22 19.48 -28.48 2.21
CA VAL A 22 18.20 -29.21 2.11
C VAL A 22 17.09 -28.48 2.90
N LEU A 23 17.39 -28.08 4.13
CA LEU A 23 16.42 -27.32 4.95
C LEU A 23 16.09 -25.96 4.35
N ALA A 24 17.08 -25.24 3.82
CA ALA A 24 16.87 -23.96 3.16
C ALA A 24 15.98 -24.11 1.91
N VAL A 25 16.21 -25.14 1.09
CA VAL A 25 15.36 -25.44 -0.07
C VAL A 25 13.94 -25.82 0.36
N ALA A 26 13.80 -26.72 1.35
CA ALA A 26 12.49 -27.12 1.86
C ALA A 26 11.69 -25.92 2.42
N ALA A 27 12.34 -25.07 3.21
CA ALA A 27 11.75 -23.86 3.75
C ALA A 27 11.36 -22.89 2.64
N ASN A 28 12.19 -22.72 1.61
CA ASN A 28 11.90 -21.86 0.46
C ASN A 28 10.69 -22.37 -0.35
N LEU A 29 10.61 -23.70 -0.57
CA LEU A 29 9.46 -24.32 -1.25
C LEU A 29 8.17 -24.19 -0.42
N ALA A 30 8.25 -24.39 0.89
CA ALA A 30 7.12 -24.19 1.79
C ALA A 30 6.63 -22.73 1.78
N THR A 31 7.56 -21.76 1.75
CA THR A 31 7.22 -20.34 1.65
C THR A 31 6.55 -20.03 0.31
N ARG A 32 7.07 -20.54 -0.80
CA ARG A 32 6.43 -20.37 -2.12
C ARG A 32 5.02 -20.94 -2.15
N TYR A 33 4.83 -22.13 -1.57
CA TYR A 33 3.51 -22.74 -1.45
C TYR A 33 2.57 -21.88 -0.60
N ALA A 34 3.04 -21.42 0.55
CA ALA A 34 2.27 -20.55 1.43
C ALA A 34 1.89 -19.25 0.73
N MET A 35 2.82 -18.59 0.05
CA MET A 35 2.56 -17.34 -0.69
C MET A 35 1.57 -17.54 -1.84
N GLY A 36 1.63 -18.67 -2.56
CA GLY A 36 0.66 -18.99 -3.62
C GLY A 36 -0.76 -19.30 -3.10
N HIS A 37 -0.89 -19.54 -1.79
CA HIS A 37 -2.18 -19.82 -1.12
C HIS A 37 -2.52 -18.74 -0.09
N TRP A 38 -1.85 -17.58 -0.18
CA TRP A 38 -1.90 -16.50 0.80
C TRP A 38 -3.30 -15.93 0.99
N ASP A 39 -4.10 -15.86 -0.08
CA ASP A 39 -5.49 -15.42 0.00
C ASP A 39 -6.33 -16.20 1.02
N ARG A 40 -5.93 -17.45 1.29
CA ARG A 40 -6.59 -18.26 2.32
C ARG A 40 -6.03 -18.04 3.72
N LEU A 41 -4.78 -17.65 3.82
CA LEU A 41 -4.07 -17.34 5.07
C LEU A 41 -4.28 -15.88 5.47
N ASP A 42 -4.33 -14.97 4.51
CA ASP A 42 -4.42 -13.52 4.69
C ASP A 42 -5.73 -13.08 5.38
N ARG A 43 -6.81 -13.81 5.15
CA ARG A 43 -8.07 -13.60 5.88
C ARG A 43 -7.95 -13.74 7.40
N ARG A 44 -6.85 -14.31 7.91
CA ARG A 44 -6.59 -14.50 9.33
C ARG A 44 -5.35 -13.78 9.85
N LEU A 45 -4.45 -13.41 8.94
CA LEU A 45 -3.17 -12.80 9.24
C LEU A 45 -3.14 -11.46 8.53
N GLU A 46 -3.69 -10.40 9.13
CA GLU A 46 -3.50 -9.06 8.61
C GLU A 46 -2.00 -8.81 8.45
N MET A 47 -1.55 -8.76 7.19
CA MET A 47 -0.19 -8.30 6.86
C MET A 47 0.07 -6.98 7.55
N PRO A 48 1.31 -6.65 7.93
CA PRO A 48 1.62 -5.32 8.42
C PRO A 48 1.26 -4.31 7.34
N LYS A 49 0.02 -3.81 7.38
CA LYS A 49 -0.43 -2.69 6.55
C LYS A 49 0.54 -1.51 6.64
N PHE A 50 1.48 -1.57 7.57
CA PHE A 50 2.46 -0.56 7.90
C PHE A 50 3.86 -0.80 7.34
N ASP A 51 4.10 -1.93 6.68
CA ASP A 51 5.41 -2.22 6.05
C ASP A 51 5.33 -1.93 4.55
N VAL A 52 5.78 -0.74 4.15
CA VAL A 52 5.74 -0.28 2.76
C VAL A 52 6.48 -1.22 1.81
N PRO A 53 7.74 -1.65 2.10
CA PRO A 53 8.41 -2.64 1.28
C PRO A 53 7.63 -3.94 1.13
N ALA A 54 7.05 -4.47 2.21
CA ALA A 54 6.30 -5.72 2.15
C ALA A 54 5.03 -5.58 1.29
N ASN A 55 4.30 -4.46 1.38
CA ASN A 55 3.13 -4.21 0.55
C ASN A 55 3.48 -4.11 -0.94
N LEU A 56 4.53 -3.39 -1.27
CA LEU A 56 5.01 -3.26 -2.64
C LEU A 56 5.55 -4.59 -3.21
N GLU A 57 6.29 -5.36 -2.41
CA GLU A 57 6.76 -6.68 -2.78
C GLU A 57 5.60 -7.66 -3.00
N ASN A 58 4.62 -7.65 -2.11
CA ASN A 58 3.43 -8.49 -2.24
C ASN A 58 2.69 -8.19 -3.54
N TYR A 59 2.50 -6.92 -3.86
CA TYR A 59 1.95 -6.53 -5.15
C TYR A 59 2.81 -7.04 -6.31
N ALA A 60 4.13 -6.81 -6.28
CA ALA A 60 5.04 -7.23 -7.34
C ALA A 60 5.05 -8.76 -7.59
N LEU A 61 4.75 -9.55 -6.55
CA LEU A 61 4.63 -11.02 -6.65
C LEU A 61 3.25 -11.47 -7.15
N ASN A 62 2.19 -10.76 -6.79
CA ASN A 62 0.81 -11.18 -6.98
C ASN A 62 0.01 -10.31 -7.96
N TYR A 63 0.66 -9.38 -8.69
CA TYR A 63 -0.02 -8.40 -9.55
C TYR A 63 -1.03 -8.99 -10.54
N ARG A 64 -0.80 -10.22 -11.02
CA ARG A 64 -1.71 -10.91 -11.93
C ARG A 64 -3.07 -11.22 -11.30
N GLN A 65 -3.13 -11.31 -9.99
CA GLN A 65 -4.35 -11.55 -9.23
C GLN A 65 -5.05 -10.24 -8.85
N CYS A 66 -4.43 -9.09 -9.18
CA CYS A 66 -4.87 -7.75 -8.84
C CYS A 66 -5.28 -6.93 -10.09
N PRO A 67 -6.31 -7.33 -10.83
CA PRO A 67 -6.80 -6.53 -11.96
C PRO A 67 -7.31 -5.15 -11.53
N VAL A 68 -7.68 -4.98 -10.28
CA VAL A 68 -8.05 -3.70 -9.68
C VAL A 68 -7.14 -3.41 -8.50
N VAL A 69 -6.55 -2.24 -8.46
CA VAL A 69 -5.68 -1.81 -7.36
C VAL A 69 -6.18 -0.50 -6.76
N VAL A 70 -6.23 -0.44 -5.44
CA VAL A 70 -6.41 0.80 -4.67
C VAL A 70 -5.05 1.17 -4.08
N LEU A 71 -4.50 2.27 -4.56
CA LEU A 71 -3.17 2.76 -4.19
C LEU A 71 -3.28 4.05 -3.37
N GLY A 72 -2.65 4.08 -2.21
CA GLY A 72 -2.61 5.31 -1.43
C GLY A 72 -1.75 5.23 -0.17
N SER A 73 -1.86 6.27 0.64
CA SER A 73 -1.17 6.43 1.92
C SER A 73 -1.74 5.51 3.01
N SER A 74 -1.38 5.76 4.27
CA SER A 74 -1.98 5.06 5.42
C SER A 74 -3.50 5.21 5.52
N VAL A 75 -4.07 6.24 4.91
CA VAL A 75 -5.53 6.48 4.90
C VAL A 75 -6.27 5.33 4.26
N VAL A 76 -5.76 4.81 3.14
CA VAL A 76 -6.35 3.63 2.47
C VAL A 76 -6.02 2.31 3.13
N GLY A 77 -5.24 2.31 4.21
CA GLY A 77 -4.87 1.10 4.95
C GLY A 77 -6.03 0.33 5.56
N GLY A 78 -7.20 0.97 5.68
CA GLY A 78 -8.47 0.35 6.07
C GLY A 78 -9.28 -0.22 4.90
N LEU A 79 -8.79 -0.14 3.65
CA LEU A 79 -9.52 -0.53 2.44
C LEU A 79 -8.90 -1.77 1.77
N PRO A 80 -9.69 -2.81 1.40
CA PRO A 80 -11.05 -3.03 1.91
C PRO A 80 -11.03 -3.35 3.41
N PRO A 81 -12.08 -3.01 4.14
CA PRO A 81 -12.20 -3.44 5.52
C PRO A 81 -12.33 -4.96 5.59
N PRO A 82 -11.95 -5.60 6.72
CA PRO A 82 -12.06 -7.04 6.90
C PRO A 82 -13.47 -7.57 6.64
N GLY A 83 -13.57 -8.63 5.85
CA GLY A 83 -14.83 -9.21 5.44
C GLY A 83 -15.44 -8.62 4.16
N TRP A 84 -14.82 -7.58 3.61
CA TRP A 84 -15.24 -6.91 2.37
C TRP A 84 -14.25 -7.10 1.22
N GLU A 85 -13.29 -8.00 1.39
CA GLU A 85 -12.34 -8.34 0.35
C GLU A 85 -13.07 -8.84 -0.89
N LYS A 86 -12.80 -8.21 -2.02
CA LYS A 86 -13.35 -8.65 -3.31
C LYS A 86 -12.25 -9.37 -4.10
N PRO A 87 -12.54 -10.56 -4.66
CA PRO A 87 -11.60 -11.22 -5.55
C PRO A 87 -11.15 -10.28 -6.68
N GLY A 88 -9.86 -10.22 -6.91
CA GLY A 88 -9.30 -9.34 -7.95
C GLY A 88 -9.13 -7.87 -7.55
N VAL A 89 -9.43 -7.48 -6.33
CA VAL A 89 -9.16 -6.14 -5.80
C VAL A 89 -8.06 -6.21 -4.76
N CYS A 90 -6.98 -5.48 -4.97
CA CYS A 90 -5.85 -5.38 -4.06
C CYS A 90 -5.69 -3.94 -3.57
N SER A 91 -5.24 -3.79 -2.33
CA SER A 91 -4.86 -2.49 -1.78
C SER A 91 -3.36 -2.42 -1.58
N ILE A 92 -2.76 -1.30 -1.98
CA ILE A 92 -1.35 -0.98 -1.72
C ILE A 92 -1.33 0.24 -0.79
N THR A 93 -1.07 -0.05 0.48
CA THR A 93 -1.00 0.98 1.52
C THR A 93 0.45 1.40 1.75
N LEU A 94 0.72 2.70 1.62
CA LEU A 94 2.05 3.29 1.72
C LEU A 94 2.13 4.20 2.94
N VAL A 95 2.28 3.60 4.11
CA VAL A 95 2.28 4.32 5.39
C VAL A 95 3.44 5.31 5.46
N GLY A 96 3.13 6.57 5.78
CA GLY A 96 4.13 7.63 5.84
C GLY A 96 4.60 8.15 4.47
N GLN A 97 4.18 7.49 3.38
CA GLN A 97 4.46 7.86 2.00
C GLN A 97 3.18 8.34 1.30
N GLY A 98 3.32 8.90 0.11
CA GLY A 98 2.19 9.19 -0.79
C GLY A 98 2.09 8.16 -1.91
N SER A 99 1.05 8.25 -2.73
CA SER A 99 0.80 7.37 -3.88
C SER A 99 1.94 7.39 -4.91
N LEU A 100 2.77 8.44 -4.91
CA LEU A 100 3.88 8.61 -5.84
C LEU A 100 4.87 7.44 -5.82
N VAL A 101 5.17 6.87 -4.63
CA VAL A 101 6.04 5.68 -4.48
C VAL A 101 5.45 4.48 -5.23
N GLY A 102 4.16 4.23 -5.07
CA GLY A 102 3.50 3.11 -5.73
C GLY A 102 3.43 3.27 -7.24
N LEU A 103 3.17 4.49 -7.74
CA LEU A 103 3.20 4.80 -9.16
C LEU A 103 4.60 4.57 -9.75
N GLU A 104 5.66 4.99 -9.06
CA GLU A 104 7.05 4.74 -9.46
C GLU A 104 7.38 3.25 -9.54
N VAL A 105 6.93 2.47 -8.56
CA VAL A 105 7.13 1.02 -8.60
C VAL A 105 6.36 0.40 -9.75
N MET A 106 5.09 0.76 -9.95
CA MET A 106 4.29 0.23 -11.07
C MET A 106 4.87 0.60 -12.43
N SER A 107 5.36 1.83 -12.60
CA SER A 107 6.01 2.27 -13.82
C SER A 107 7.24 1.40 -14.15
N ARG A 108 8.06 1.08 -13.17
CA ARG A 108 9.27 0.26 -13.33
C ARG A 108 8.98 -1.25 -13.47
N LEU A 109 7.86 -1.72 -12.94
CA LEU A 109 7.41 -3.11 -13.07
C LEU A 109 6.59 -3.27 -14.36
N THR A 110 7.23 -3.23 -15.52
CA THR A 110 6.61 -3.17 -16.85
C THR A 110 5.55 -4.23 -17.15
N GLN A 111 5.50 -5.32 -16.38
CA GLN A 111 4.51 -6.40 -16.52
C GLN A 111 3.37 -6.33 -15.49
N ALA A 112 3.45 -5.40 -14.53
CA ALA A 112 2.61 -5.37 -13.34
C ALA A 112 1.62 -4.20 -13.36
N VAL A 113 0.85 -4.04 -14.45
CA VAL A 113 -0.16 -3.00 -14.54
C VAL A 113 -1.55 -3.58 -14.32
N PRO A 114 -2.36 -3.00 -13.41
CA PRO A 114 -3.76 -3.37 -13.22
C PRO A 114 -4.61 -2.89 -14.41
N ARG A 115 -5.82 -3.44 -14.55
CA ARG A 115 -6.81 -2.90 -15.50
C ARG A 115 -7.37 -1.57 -15.03
N VAL A 116 -7.62 -1.47 -13.72
CA VAL A 116 -8.10 -0.25 -13.06
C VAL A 116 -7.21 0.05 -11.87
N LEU A 117 -6.77 1.28 -11.78
CA LEU A 117 -5.96 1.80 -10.70
C LEU A 117 -6.66 3.00 -10.06
N PHE A 118 -7.14 2.82 -8.83
CA PHE A 118 -7.56 3.93 -8.00
C PHE A 118 -6.34 4.54 -7.32
N VAL A 119 -6.13 5.83 -7.48
CA VAL A 119 -4.97 6.54 -6.91
C VAL A 119 -5.45 7.62 -5.96
N GLU A 120 -5.04 7.50 -4.69
CA GLU A 120 -5.26 8.55 -3.71
C GLU A 120 -4.44 9.80 -4.07
N SER A 121 -5.13 10.94 -4.16
CA SER A 121 -4.49 12.24 -4.41
C SER A 121 -3.95 12.88 -3.14
N SER A 122 -4.63 12.74 -2.02
CA SER A 122 -4.56 13.62 -0.83
C SER A 122 -3.17 13.82 -0.23
N PHE A 123 -2.28 12.84 -0.31
CA PHE A 123 -0.92 12.89 0.26
C PHE A 123 0.19 12.70 -0.77
N GLY A 124 -0.09 12.92 -2.04
CA GLY A 124 0.89 12.79 -3.12
C GLY A 124 2.02 13.84 -3.10
N PHE A 125 1.93 14.87 -2.26
CA PHE A 125 2.99 15.86 -2.07
C PHE A 125 4.21 15.32 -1.33
N ARG A 126 4.14 14.12 -0.74
CA ARG A 126 5.27 13.49 -0.07
C ARG A 126 6.25 12.91 -1.07
N ASP A 127 7.53 13.05 -0.77
CA ASP A 127 8.58 12.50 -1.62
C ASP A 127 8.53 10.97 -1.70
N ALA A 128 8.82 10.48 -2.89
CA ALA A 128 8.99 9.05 -3.08
C ALA A 128 10.36 8.59 -2.55
N SER A 129 10.37 7.64 -1.64
CA SER A 129 11.58 7.03 -1.12
C SER A 129 12.31 6.22 -2.20
N ALA A 130 13.47 6.72 -2.62
CA ALA A 130 14.31 6.03 -3.61
C ALA A 130 14.78 4.65 -3.10
N GLU A 131 14.98 4.50 -1.79
CA GLU A 131 15.38 3.24 -1.17
C GLU A 131 14.26 2.19 -1.25
N GLU A 132 13.03 2.57 -0.92
CA GLU A 132 11.87 1.67 -0.99
C GLU A 132 11.56 1.27 -2.43
N ILE A 133 11.65 2.20 -3.37
CA ILE A 133 11.50 1.90 -4.78
C ILE A 133 12.58 0.90 -5.24
N ALA A 134 13.86 1.16 -4.90
CA ALA A 134 14.96 0.28 -5.27
C ALA A 134 14.84 -1.11 -4.61
N ALA A 135 14.34 -1.19 -3.38
CA ALA A 135 14.13 -2.47 -2.70
C ALA A 135 13.25 -3.43 -3.52
N VAL A 136 12.28 -2.90 -4.25
CA VAL A 136 11.31 -3.69 -5.02
C VAL A 136 11.68 -3.81 -6.49
N THR A 137 12.28 -2.77 -7.08
CA THR A 137 12.52 -2.69 -8.53
C THR A 137 13.93 -3.08 -8.96
N ASP A 138 14.90 -3.16 -8.03
CA ASP A 138 16.27 -3.58 -8.34
C ASP A 138 16.29 -4.99 -8.96
N PRO A 139 16.91 -5.18 -10.15
CA PRO A 139 16.87 -6.46 -10.87
C PRO A 139 17.50 -7.61 -10.09
N VAL A 140 18.56 -7.35 -9.31
CA VAL A 140 19.26 -8.39 -8.52
C VAL A 140 18.38 -8.82 -7.35
N ARG A 141 17.84 -7.84 -6.59
CA ARG A 141 16.91 -8.11 -5.48
C ARG A 141 15.66 -8.81 -5.99
N ARG A 142 15.13 -8.41 -7.14
CA ARG A 142 13.98 -9.05 -7.78
C ARG A 142 14.29 -10.51 -8.14
N THR A 143 15.44 -10.79 -8.74
CA THR A 143 15.86 -12.16 -9.05
C THR A 143 16.01 -13.00 -7.78
N ILE A 144 16.64 -12.46 -6.73
CA ILE A 144 16.76 -13.13 -5.43
C ILE A 144 15.38 -13.43 -4.85
N ARG A 145 14.46 -12.47 -4.87
CA ARG A 145 13.08 -12.62 -4.40
C ARG A 145 12.33 -13.73 -5.15
N ASP A 146 12.45 -13.74 -6.47
CA ASP A 146 11.76 -14.70 -7.32
C ASP A 146 12.23 -16.15 -7.07
N TRP A 147 13.52 -16.31 -6.74
CA TRP A 147 14.11 -17.62 -6.44
C TRP A 147 14.05 -17.99 -4.94
N PHE A 148 14.19 -17.02 -4.07
CA PHE A 148 14.27 -17.19 -2.62
C PHE A 148 13.27 -16.29 -1.89
N PRO A 149 11.96 -16.60 -1.93
CA PRO A 149 10.93 -15.80 -1.26
C PRO A 149 11.19 -15.58 0.23
N LEU A 150 11.92 -16.48 0.91
CA LEU A 150 12.35 -16.30 2.31
C LEU A 150 13.24 -15.05 2.54
N ALA A 151 13.88 -14.54 1.48
CA ALA A 151 14.72 -13.35 1.55
C ALA A 151 13.92 -12.04 1.37
N THR A 152 12.61 -12.13 1.27
CA THR A 152 11.73 -10.98 1.06
C THR A 152 11.22 -10.39 2.38
N ALA A 153 10.90 -9.10 2.41
CA ALA A 153 10.27 -8.47 3.56
C ALA A 153 8.87 -9.06 3.81
N SER A 154 8.15 -9.42 2.75
CA SER A 154 6.82 -10.04 2.81
C SER A 154 6.82 -11.44 3.43
N ALA A 155 7.93 -12.18 3.34
CA ALA A 155 8.09 -13.52 3.94
C ALA A 155 8.65 -13.49 5.36
N ASN A 156 8.49 -12.39 6.09
CA ASN A 156 8.96 -12.28 7.46
C ASN A 156 8.10 -13.14 8.42
N TRP A 157 8.47 -14.43 8.53
CA TRP A 157 7.79 -15.42 9.37
C TRP A 157 7.67 -14.99 10.85
N ILE A 158 8.61 -14.20 11.35
CA ILE A 158 8.57 -13.70 12.73
C ILE A 158 7.38 -12.74 12.87
N ASN A 159 7.20 -11.83 11.93
CA ASN A 159 6.06 -10.93 11.92
C ASN A 159 4.74 -11.67 11.72
N MET A 160 4.74 -12.71 10.88
CA MET A 160 3.57 -13.55 10.67
C MET A 160 3.17 -14.32 11.93
N LEU A 161 4.13 -14.96 12.59
CA LEU A 161 3.88 -15.70 13.83
C LEU A 161 3.47 -14.76 14.97
N TRP A 162 4.11 -13.60 15.07
CA TRP A 162 3.78 -12.58 16.06
C TRP A 162 2.32 -12.12 15.91
N LYS A 163 1.87 -11.86 14.70
CA LYS A 163 0.51 -11.40 14.41
C LYS A 163 -0.55 -12.48 14.60
N ALA A 164 -0.21 -13.74 14.28
CA ALA A 164 -1.10 -14.86 14.55
C ALA A 164 -1.40 -15.04 16.04
N GLN A 165 -0.51 -14.56 16.93
CA GLN A 165 -0.68 -14.64 18.38
C GLN A 165 -1.43 -13.44 18.98
N PHE A 166 -1.43 -12.29 18.29
CA PHE A 166 -2.06 -11.06 18.76
C PHE A 166 -3.14 -10.62 17.78
N PRO A 167 -4.39 -11.08 17.99
CA PRO A 167 -5.50 -10.61 17.15
C PRO A 167 -5.59 -9.07 17.24
N VAL A 168 -5.77 -8.45 16.10
CA VAL A 168 -5.94 -7.00 15.99
C VAL A 168 -7.09 -6.55 16.90
N ALA A 169 -6.86 -5.47 17.65
CA ALA A 169 -7.86 -4.86 18.48
C ALA A 169 -9.17 -4.67 17.70
N THR A 170 -10.29 -4.98 18.35
CA THR A 170 -11.63 -4.83 17.80
C THR A 170 -11.74 -3.50 17.07
N GLN A 171 -11.93 -3.58 15.77
CA GLN A 171 -12.06 -2.41 14.93
C GLN A 171 -13.33 -1.66 15.37
N LEU A 172 -13.18 -0.37 15.56
CA LEU A 172 -14.33 0.49 15.83
C LEU A 172 -15.21 0.49 14.56
N TRP A 173 -16.38 -0.13 14.67
CA TRP A 173 -17.40 -0.05 13.64
C TRP A 173 -17.94 1.38 13.54
N HIS A 174 -19.21 1.58 13.27
CA HIS A 174 -19.77 2.93 13.40
C HIS A 174 -19.84 3.33 14.87
N PRO A 175 -19.39 4.54 15.22
CA PRO A 175 -19.55 5.06 16.58
C PRO A 175 -21.05 5.20 16.94
N SER A 176 -21.36 5.07 18.22
CA SER A 176 -22.70 5.32 18.73
C SER A 176 -23.04 6.81 18.85
N GLU A 177 -22.01 7.64 18.86
CA GLU A 177 -22.08 9.10 18.94
C GLU A 177 -22.57 9.73 17.64
N SER A 178 -23.15 10.91 17.68
CA SER A 178 -23.41 11.70 16.47
C SER A 178 -22.08 12.08 15.82
N TRP A 179 -22.10 12.39 14.52
CA TRP A 179 -20.90 12.79 13.78
C TRP A 179 -20.20 13.99 14.45
N GLU A 180 -20.99 14.97 14.90
CA GLU A 180 -20.50 16.18 15.57
C GLU A 180 -19.81 15.86 16.91
N GLN A 181 -20.43 14.98 17.72
CA GLN A 181 -19.86 14.54 19.00
C GLN A 181 -18.56 13.75 18.79
N TRP A 182 -18.57 12.82 17.83
CA TRP A 182 -17.38 12.05 17.47
C TRP A 182 -16.24 12.97 17.03
N HIS A 183 -16.53 13.93 16.17
CA HIS A 183 -15.58 14.90 15.67
C HIS A 183 -14.92 15.71 16.80
N GLU A 184 -15.72 16.22 17.75
CA GLU A 184 -15.18 16.92 18.94
C GLU A 184 -14.32 16.01 19.83
N LEU A 185 -14.73 14.75 20.04
CA LEU A 185 -13.93 13.78 20.82
C LEU A 185 -12.59 13.45 20.16
N ARG A 186 -12.51 13.50 18.83
CA ARG A 186 -11.31 13.19 18.05
C ARG A 186 -10.43 14.39 17.74
N LYS A 187 -10.89 15.58 18.03
CA LYS A 187 -10.15 16.83 17.80
C LYS A 187 -8.70 16.81 18.29
N PRO A 188 -8.35 16.31 19.50
CA PRO A 188 -6.96 16.26 19.94
C PRO A 188 -6.06 15.41 19.05
N TYR A 189 -6.60 14.39 18.38
CA TYR A 189 -5.82 13.54 17.47
C TYR A 189 -5.56 14.23 16.14
N SER A 190 -6.54 14.96 15.58
CA SER A 190 -6.33 15.76 14.37
C SER A 190 -5.45 17.00 14.61
N ASP A 191 -5.35 17.51 15.84
CA ASP A 191 -4.44 18.60 16.19
C ASP A 191 -2.96 18.25 15.93
N ILE A 192 -2.60 16.97 15.96
CA ILE A 192 -1.25 16.51 15.59
C ILE A 192 -0.94 16.89 14.15
N TYR A 193 -1.89 16.67 13.22
CA TYR A 193 -1.71 17.01 11.82
C TYR A 193 -1.68 18.52 11.58
N VAL A 194 -2.49 19.27 12.33
CA VAL A 194 -2.43 20.74 12.32
C VAL A 194 -1.05 21.24 12.72
N GLN A 195 -0.42 20.62 13.72
CA GLN A 195 0.95 20.98 14.11
C GLN A 195 1.99 20.62 13.05
N ILE A 196 1.84 19.47 12.36
CA ILE A 196 2.78 19.00 11.35
C ILE A 196 2.66 19.81 10.04
N TYR A 197 1.44 20.09 9.59
CA TYR A 197 1.16 20.63 8.27
C TYR A 197 0.57 22.06 8.27
N GLY A 198 0.38 22.65 9.44
CA GLY A 198 -0.29 23.96 9.57
C GLY A 198 0.57 25.16 9.17
N ASN A 199 1.84 24.97 8.87
CA ASN A 199 2.70 26.06 8.43
C ASN A 199 2.37 26.47 6.98
N PRO A 200 2.42 27.79 6.67
CA PRO A 200 2.29 28.28 5.30
C PRO A 200 3.32 27.65 4.36
N VAL A 201 2.89 27.33 3.15
CA VAL A 201 3.78 26.78 2.13
C VAL A 201 4.65 27.90 1.57
N ASN A 202 5.96 27.83 1.77
CA ASN A 202 6.93 28.77 1.22
C ASN A 202 7.20 28.51 -0.27
N ASP A 203 7.98 29.36 -0.92
CA ASP A 203 8.23 29.24 -2.36
C ASP A 203 8.96 27.96 -2.74
N TRP A 204 9.89 27.49 -1.91
CA TRP A 204 10.51 26.17 -2.11
C TRP A 204 9.46 25.05 -2.08
N GLY A 205 8.57 25.07 -1.08
CA GLY A 205 7.48 24.12 -0.99
C GLY A 205 6.57 24.14 -2.22
N LYS A 206 6.25 25.30 -2.76
CA LYS A 206 5.42 25.43 -3.98
C LYS A 206 6.11 24.80 -5.20
N HIS A 207 7.41 25.08 -5.41
CA HIS A 207 8.17 24.45 -6.50
C HIS A 207 8.24 22.93 -6.34
N HIS A 208 8.45 22.46 -5.12
CA HIS A 208 8.46 21.02 -4.83
C HIS A 208 7.11 20.35 -5.13
N LEU A 209 5.98 21.01 -4.82
CA LEU A 209 4.66 20.53 -5.21
C LEU A 209 4.52 20.47 -6.75
N ASP A 210 4.98 21.48 -7.47
CA ASP A 210 4.93 21.51 -8.93
C ASP A 210 5.76 20.37 -9.55
N ASP A 211 6.95 20.10 -9.02
CA ASP A 211 7.79 18.98 -9.45
C ASP A 211 7.09 17.63 -9.21
N ASN A 212 6.46 17.45 -8.05
CA ASN A 212 5.73 16.23 -7.73
C ASN A 212 4.48 16.08 -8.62
N ILE A 213 3.75 17.14 -8.93
CA ILE A 213 2.63 17.13 -9.89
C ILE A 213 3.10 16.69 -11.28
N ALA A 214 4.21 17.28 -11.77
CA ALA A 214 4.77 16.91 -13.06
C ALA A 214 5.15 15.42 -13.10
N ARG A 215 5.73 14.92 -12.02
CA ARG A 215 6.08 13.50 -11.86
C ARG A 215 4.85 12.60 -11.82
N PHE A 216 3.81 12.99 -11.09
CA PHE A 216 2.52 12.30 -11.08
C PHE A 216 1.94 12.18 -12.50
N LYS A 217 1.91 13.29 -13.24
CA LYS A 217 1.41 13.31 -14.63
C LYS A 217 2.17 12.35 -15.52
N ALA A 218 3.49 12.36 -15.44
CA ALA A 218 4.35 11.49 -16.26
C ALA A 218 4.10 10.01 -15.95
N LEU A 219 4.00 9.65 -14.66
CA LEU A 219 3.79 8.27 -14.22
C LEU A 219 2.40 7.77 -14.57
N ILE A 220 1.36 8.57 -14.36
CA ILE A 220 -0.01 8.22 -14.73
C ILE A 220 -0.10 8.01 -16.24
N ALA A 221 0.40 8.94 -17.05
CA ALA A 221 0.40 8.81 -18.50
C ALA A 221 1.14 7.55 -18.99
N GLU A 222 2.26 7.20 -18.35
CA GLU A 222 3.00 5.97 -18.64
C GLU A 222 2.17 4.73 -18.31
N ILE A 223 1.53 4.68 -17.13
CA ILE A 223 0.70 3.56 -16.69
C ILE A 223 -0.53 3.41 -17.61
N GLU A 224 -1.17 4.50 -17.98
CA GLU A 224 -2.32 4.52 -18.91
C GLU A 224 -1.94 4.09 -20.32
N SER A 225 -0.73 4.44 -20.79
CA SER A 225 -0.23 3.99 -22.10
C SER A 225 -0.13 2.47 -22.23
N ARG A 226 -0.14 1.76 -21.09
CA ARG A 226 -0.12 0.30 -21.00
C ARG A 226 -1.51 -0.32 -20.86
N GLY A 227 -2.57 0.50 -20.97
CA GLY A 227 -3.97 0.06 -20.96
C GLY A 227 -4.66 0.05 -19.59
N THR A 228 -4.04 0.62 -18.56
CA THR A 228 -4.67 0.82 -17.25
C THR A 228 -5.62 2.01 -17.30
N LYS A 229 -6.84 1.84 -16.82
CA LYS A 229 -7.72 2.99 -16.51
C LYS A 229 -7.34 3.53 -15.13
N VAL A 230 -6.93 4.79 -15.05
CA VAL A 230 -6.66 5.48 -13.78
C VAL A 230 -7.89 6.25 -13.34
N ILE A 231 -8.27 6.11 -12.07
CA ILE A 231 -9.33 6.85 -11.40
C ILE A 231 -8.71 7.51 -10.18
N LEU A 232 -8.78 8.82 -10.11
CA LEU A 232 -8.25 9.58 -8.98
C LEU A 232 -9.31 9.68 -7.88
N PHE A 233 -8.87 9.74 -6.63
CA PHE A 233 -9.80 9.99 -5.55
C PHE A 233 -9.20 10.83 -4.44
N ASP A 234 -10.05 11.65 -3.83
CA ASP A 234 -9.74 12.37 -2.61
C ASP A 234 -10.16 11.52 -1.42
N SER A 235 -9.26 11.38 -0.45
CA SER A 235 -9.62 10.73 0.80
C SER A 235 -10.46 11.67 1.65
N PRO A 236 -11.52 11.18 2.31
CA PRO A 236 -12.21 11.94 3.34
C PRO A 236 -11.25 12.35 4.45
N LEU A 237 -11.23 13.63 4.75
CA LEU A 237 -10.40 14.22 5.81
C LEU A 237 -11.26 15.04 6.76
N ASP A 238 -10.82 15.16 8.02
CA ASP A 238 -11.33 16.17 8.93
C ASP A 238 -11.24 17.55 8.27
N PRO A 239 -12.28 18.39 8.26
CA PRO A 239 -12.24 19.71 7.64
C PRO A 239 -11.02 20.54 8.03
N ARG A 240 -10.59 20.49 9.29
CA ARG A 240 -9.40 21.19 9.77
C ARG A 240 -8.10 20.66 9.15
N VAL A 241 -8.06 19.38 8.81
CA VAL A 241 -6.92 18.75 8.12
C VAL A 241 -6.97 19.08 6.63
N ALA A 242 -8.15 19.00 6.02
CA ALA A 242 -8.34 19.34 4.61
C ALA A 242 -7.97 20.80 4.29
N GLU A 243 -8.25 21.73 5.22
CA GLU A 243 -7.97 23.17 5.08
C GLU A 243 -6.50 23.54 5.37
N LEU A 244 -5.64 22.58 5.75
CA LEU A 244 -4.22 22.88 5.99
C LEU A 244 -3.54 23.36 4.71
N PRO A 245 -2.67 24.40 4.78
CA PRO A 245 -2.17 25.11 3.61
C PRO A 245 -1.54 24.21 2.54
N ILE A 246 -0.77 23.21 2.95
CA ILE A 246 -0.14 22.27 2.01
C ILE A 246 -1.14 21.30 1.40
N ILE A 247 -2.12 20.83 2.18
CA ILE A 247 -3.12 19.87 1.71
C ILE A 247 -4.09 20.54 0.75
N ALA A 248 -4.61 21.72 1.13
CA ALA A 248 -5.53 22.49 0.29
C ALA A 248 -4.85 22.88 -1.05
N LEU A 249 -3.63 23.42 -1.01
CA LEU A 249 -2.89 23.79 -2.21
C LEU A 249 -2.58 22.58 -3.09
N TRP A 250 -2.21 21.45 -2.49
CA TRP A 250 -1.95 20.22 -3.24
C TRP A 250 -3.21 19.71 -3.93
N THR A 251 -4.34 19.63 -3.21
CA THR A 251 -5.63 19.19 -3.77
C THR A 251 -6.05 20.06 -4.95
N GLU A 252 -5.99 21.40 -4.79
CA GLU A 252 -6.28 22.35 -5.87
C GLU A 252 -5.42 22.04 -7.11
N LYS A 253 -4.09 21.95 -6.94
CA LYS A 253 -3.15 21.68 -8.04
C LYS A 253 -3.39 20.31 -8.69
N MET A 254 -3.76 19.27 -7.92
CA MET A 254 -4.07 17.96 -8.47
C MET A 254 -5.32 18.03 -9.36
N HIS A 255 -6.40 18.66 -8.92
CA HIS A 255 -7.59 18.83 -9.75
C HIS A 255 -7.31 19.66 -11.02
N GLU A 256 -6.50 20.72 -10.93
CA GLU A 256 -6.08 21.49 -12.09
C GLU A 256 -5.21 20.67 -13.06
N ALA A 257 -4.38 19.78 -12.53
CA ALA A 257 -3.45 18.98 -13.34
C ALA A 257 -4.14 17.84 -14.10
N PHE A 258 -5.30 17.36 -13.60
CA PHE A 258 -6.03 16.18 -14.10
C PHE A 258 -7.52 16.46 -14.37
N PRO A 259 -7.85 17.51 -15.15
CA PRO A 259 -9.25 17.93 -15.33
C PRO A 259 -10.08 16.93 -16.13
N ASP A 260 -9.44 16.09 -16.97
CA ASP A 260 -10.12 15.13 -17.85
C ASP A 260 -10.17 13.71 -17.25
N HIS A 261 -9.60 13.50 -16.06
CA HIS A 261 -9.63 12.20 -15.39
C HIS A 261 -10.94 12.02 -14.63
N GLU A 262 -11.31 10.77 -14.43
CA GLU A 262 -12.39 10.41 -13.53
C GLU A 262 -11.94 10.61 -12.07
N TRP A 263 -12.76 11.34 -11.31
CA TRP A 263 -12.50 11.62 -9.90
C TRP A 263 -13.62 11.07 -9.01
N VAL A 264 -13.21 10.56 -7.86
CA VAL A 264 -14.10 10.28 -6.73
C VAL A 264 -13.82 11.33 -5.66
N SER A 265 -14.39 12.53 -5.81
CA SER A 265 -14.18 13.69 -4.94
C SER A 265 -15.45 14.20 -4.28
N ASP A 266 -16.61 14.05 -4.94
CA ASP A 266 -17.90 14.43 -4.39
C ASP A 266 -18.35 13.39 -3.35
N LEU A 267 -17.82 13.52 -2.13
CA LEU A 267 -18.09 12.58 -1.05
C LEU A 267 -19.51 12.84 -0.49
N PRO A 268 -20.47 11.93 -0.74
CA PRO A 268 -21.90 12.21 -0.50
C PRO A 268 -22.28 12.18 0.98
N GLN A 269 -21.40 11.74 1.83
CA GLN A 269 -21.69 11.52 3.26
C GLN A 269 -20.53 11.91 4.17
N LYS A 270 -20.86 12.11 5.45
CA LYS A 270 -19.87 12.31 6.49
C LYS A 270 -19.25 10.98 6.88
N TYR A 271 -17.92 10.94 6.94
CA TYR A 271 -17.17 9.75 7.36
C TYR A 271 -16.69 9.90 8.80
N TRP A 272 -16.75 8.81 9.56
CA TRP A 272 -16.15 8.74 10.90
C TRP A 272 -14.68 8.40 10.76
N LEU A 273 -13.83 9.32 11.20
CA LEU A 273 -12.38 9.18 11.17
C LEU A 273 -11.84 9.01 12.59
N VAL A 274 -10.86 8.12 12.76
CA VAL A 274 -10.30 7.80 14.08
C VAL A 274 -9.47 8.96 14.63
N ASP A 275 -8.75 9.66 13.75
CA ASP A 275 -7.80 10.70 14.08
C ASP A 275 -7.84 11.91 13.12
N GLY A 276 -8.90 12.02 12.37
CA GLY A 276 -9.07 13.06 11.35
C GLY A 276 -8.60 12.66 9.94
N MET A 277 -8.02 11.46 9.77
CA MET A 277 -7.59 10.94 8.47
C MET A 277 -7.94 9.46 8.25
N HIS A 278 -7.78 8.62 9.27
CA HIS A 278 -7.98 7.17 9.11
C HIS A 278 -9.41 6.78 9.40
N PHE A 279 -9.97 5.93 8.54
CA PHE A 279 -11.35 5.46 8.67
C PHE A 279 -11.60 4.62 9.92
N THR A 280 -12.81 4.75 10.50
CA THR A 280 -13.40 3.62 11.24
C THR A 280 -13.75 2.52 10.25
N SER A 281 -13.96 1.28 10.72
CA SER A 281 -14.26 0.16 9.82
C SER A 281 -15.52 0.37 8.99
N GLY A 282 -16.58 0.93 9.58
CA GLY A 282 -17.83 1.21 8.86
C GLY A 282 -17.65 2.28 7.80
N SER A 283 -16.96 3.39 8.13
CA SER A 283 -16.66 4.42 7.13
C SER A 283 -15.74 3.93 6.02
N GLY A 284 -14.80 3.03 6.35
CA GLY A 284 -13.96 2.37 5.34
C GLY A 284 -14.78 1.50 4.40
N GLU A 285 -15.81 0.79 4.91
CA GLU A 285 -16.75 0.02 4.10
C GLU A 285 -17.51 0.93 3.12
N ASP A 286 -18.14 1.98 3.64
CA ASP A 286 -18.92 2.91 2.83
C ASP A 286 -18.06 3.54 1.74
N PHE A 287 -16.84 3.96 2.08
CA PHE A 287 -15.93 4.54 1.11
C PHE A 287 -15.42 3.52 0.08
N PHE A 288 -15.14 2.30 0.52
CA PHE A 288 -14.76 1.22 -0.40
C PHE A 288 -15.90 0.89 -1.38
N GLN A 289 -17.15 0.85 -0.93
CA GLN A 289 -18.30 0.67 -1.81
C GLN A 289 -18.41 1.80 -2.82
N LEU A 290 -18.18 3.05 -2.40
CA LEU A 290 -18.17 4.20 -3.31
C LEU A 290 -17.10 4.03 -4.38
N LEU A 291 -15.85 3.68 -4.03
CA LEU A 291 -14.80 3.40 -5.03
C LEU A 291 -15.23 2.28 -5.99
N MET A 292 -15.82 1.21 -5.45
CA MET A 292 -16.25 0.07 -6.27
C MET A 292 -17.43 0.40 -7.19
N SER A 293 -18.23 1.43 -6.91
CA SER A 293 -19.31 1.89 -7.80
C SER A 293 -18.79 2.56 -9.09
N HIS A 294 -17.54 3.02 -9.09
CA HIS A 294 -16.86 3.58 -10.26
C HIS A 294 -16.13 2.53 -11.13
N LEU A 295 -16.20 1.24 -10.74
CA LEU A 295 -15.57 0.20 -11.55
C LEU A 295 -16.31 -0.02 -12.86
N PRO A 296 -15.60 -0.06 -14.00
CA PRO A 296 -16.15 -0.53 -15.26
C PRO A 296 -16.69 -1.97 -15.12
N GLU A 297 -17.75 -2.28 -15.86
CA GLU A 297 -18.27 -3.66 -15.92
C GLU A 297 -17.17 -4.66 -16.30
N GLY A 298 -17.08 -5.75 -15.56
CA GLY A 298 -16.09 -6.82 -15.80
C GLY A 298 -14.65 -6.50 -15.39
N ALA A 299 -14.39 -5.34 -14.75
CA ALA A 299 -13.03 -4.96 -14.34
C ALA A 299 -12.36 -5.98 -13.40
N THR A 300 -13.14 -6.63 -12.52
CA THR A 300 -12.66 -7.63 -11.55
C THR A 300 -12.51 -9.03 -12.14
N ALA A 301 -12.95 -9.26 -13.38
CA ALA A 301 -12.76 -10.55 -14.02
C ALA A 301 -11.26 -10.81 -14.18
N SER A 302 -10.75 -11.88 -13.56
CA SER A 302 -9.37 -12.32 -13.72
C SER A 302 -9.07 -12.48 -15.21
N ALA A 303 -7.94 -11.97 -15.68
CA ALA A 303 -7.41 -12.41 -16.96
C ALA A 303 -7.29 -13.94 -16.86
N ALA A 304 -7.98 -14.67 -17.74
CA ALA A 304 -7.81 -16.10 -17.81
C ALA A 304 -6.32 -16.44 -17.94
N PRO A 305 -5.86 -17.51 -17.29
CA PRO A 305 -4.44 -17.88 -17.23
C PRO A 305 -3.81 -18.06 -18.59
#